data_15d6496fdae916413c0f96e91d05b57f
#
_entry.id   15d6496fdae916413c0f96e91d05b57f
#
_cell.length_a   1.000
_cell.length_b   1.000
_cell.length_c   1.000
_cell.angle_alpha   90.00
_cell.angle_beta   90.00
_cell.angle_gamma   90.00
#
_symmetry.space_group_name_H-M   'P 1'
#
loop_
_entity.id
_entity.type
_entity.pdbx_description
1 polymer ?
#
loop_
_entity_poly.entity_id
_entity_poly.type
_entity_poly.pdbx_seq_one_letter_code
_entity_poly.pdbx_strand_id
1 'polypeptide(L)'
;MPGLMALRAEYGESKPLAGARIGGCLHMTIQTAVLIETLVALGAEVRWSSCNIFSTQDQAAAAIAQAEIPVFAWKGETEEEYVWCIEQTVYWPDGQPLNMILDDGGDLTNLIHEKYPELLPGIFGVSEETTTGVHNLVKMKAAGKLGLTAINVNDAVTKSKFDNLYGCRESLVDGIKRATDVMVSFSFSRK
;
A
#
# COMPACT_ATOMS: atom_id res chain seq x y z
N MET A 1 -1.82 15.84 6.14
CA MET A 1 -0.61 14.97 6.22
C MET A 1 0.65 15.82 6.07
N PRO A 2 1.08 16.47 7.16
CA PRO A 2 2.16 17.48 7.07
C PRO A 2 3.51 16.89 6.61
N GLY A 3 3.84 15.65 6.96
CA GLY A 3 5.09 15.01 6.55
C GLY A 3 5.19 14.81 5.04
N LEU A 4 4.13 14.31 4.40
CA LEU A 4 4.10 14.14 2.94
C LEU A 4 4.13 15.50 2.22
N MET A 5 3.44 16.50 2.75
CA MET A 5 3.48 17.85 2.17
C MET A 5 4.86 18.50 2.29
N ALA A 6 5.58 18.24 3.40
CA ALA A 6 6.96 18.69 3.55
C ALA A 6 7.89 18.02 2.54
N LEU A 7 7.73 16.71 2.28
CA LEU A 7 8.49 16.00 1.25
C LEU A 7 8.24 16.58 -0.15
N ARG A 8 6.98 16.92 -0.48
CA ARG A 8 6.67 17.59 -1.77
C ARG A 8 7.38 18.95 -1.88
N ALA A 9 7.39 19.74 -0.80
CA ALA A 9 8.03 21.05 -0.80
C ALA A 9 9.55 20.95 -0.93
N GLU A 10 10.17 19.96 -0.28
CA GLU A 10 11.62 19.79 -0.26
C GLU A 10 12.16 19.15 -1.54
N TYR A 11 11.49 18.14 -2.08
CA TYR A 11 12.02 17.30 -3.17
C TYR A 11 11.23 17.42 -4.49
N GLY A 12 10.12 18.13 -4.53
CA GLY A 12 9.27 18.21 -5.71
C GLY A 12 9.94 18.78 -6.95
N GLU A 13 10.88 19.73 -6.78
CA GLU A 13 11.68 20.29 -7.90
C GLU A 13 12.72 19.31 -8.41
N SER A 14 13.39 18.58 -7.51
CA SER A 14 14.48 17.65 -7.86
C SER A 14 14.00 16.33 -8.46
N LYS A 15 12.72 16.00 -8.27
CA LYS A 15 12.07 14.77 -8.74
C LYS A 15 12.89 13.50 -8.52
N PRO A 16 13.23 13.17 -7.27
CA PRO A 16 14.15 12.06 -6.95
C PRO A 16 13.61 10.68 -7.37
N LEU A 17 12.30 10.57 -7.66
CA LEU A 17 11.66 9.34 -8.13
C LEU A 17 11.49 9.31 -9.67
N ALA A 18 12.16 10.20 -10.42
CA ALA A 18 12.10 10.15 -11.87
C ALA A 18 12.57 8.78 -12.39
N GLY A 19 11.76 8.13 -13.25
CA GLY A 19 12.01 6.78 -13.76
C GLY A 19 11.56 5.64 -12.83
N ALA A 20 11.05 5.94 -11.64
CA ALA A 20 10.39 4.94 -10.80
C ALA A 20 8.99 4.63 -11.34
N ARG A 21 8.73 3.36 -11.61
CA ARG A 21 7.41 2.80 -11.91
C ARG A 21 6.95 1.99 -10.70
N ILE A 22 6.10 2.60 -9.88
CA ILE A 22 5.68 2.06 -8.59
C ILE A 22 4.36 1.32 -8.75
N GLY A 23 4.38 -0.01 -8.57
CA GLY A 23 3.18 -0.80 -8.31
C GLY A 23 2.83 -0.74 -6.82
N GLY A 24 1.64 -0.24 -6.49
CA GLY A 24 1.17 -0.15 -5.11
C GLY A 24 0.02 -1.11 -4.83
N CYS A 25 0.10 -1.81 -3.70
CA CYS A 25 -0.99 -2.63 -3.16
C CYS A 25 -1.14 -2.29 -1.67
N LEU A 26 -1.90 -1.23 -1.39
CA LEU A 26 -2.13 -0.71 -0.05
C LEU A 26 -3.50 -0.02 0.00
N HIS A 27 -4.16 -0.05 1.16
CA HIS A 27 -5.52 0.47 1.37
C HIS A 27 -5.78 1.78 0.63
N MET A 28 -6.73 1.79 -0.31
CA MET A 28 -7.04 2.98 -1.11
C MET A 28 -7.92 3.96 -0.32
N THR A 29 -7.33 4.60 0.65
CA THR A 29 -7.95 5.62 1.53
C THR A 29 -7.56 7.03 1.12
N ILE A 30 -8.17 8.04 1.76
CA ILE A 30 -7.80 9.45 1.57
C ILE A 30 -6.31 9.68 1.86
N GLN A 31 -5.76 9.04 2.89
CA GLN A 31 -4.36 9.17 3.25
C GLN A 31 -3.45 8.60 2.16
N THR A 32 -3.83 7.46 1.60
CA THR A 32 -3.13 6.84 0.48
C THR A 32 -3.23 7.68 -0.79
N ALA A 33 -4.35 8.35 -1.04
CA ALA A 33 -4.47 9.29 -2.15
C ALA A 33 -3.41 10.40 -2.06
N VAL A 34 -3.21 10.97 -0.86
CA VAL A 34 -2.15 11.98 -0.63
C VAL A 34 -0.74 11.39 -0.83
N LEU A 35 -0.53 10.12 -0.45
CA LEU A 35 0.74 9.43 -0.72
C LEU A 35 0.96 9.26 -2.23
N ILE A 36 -0.02 8.78 -2.97
CA ILE A 36 0.05 8.60 -4.44
C ILE A 36 0.39 9.92 -5.14
N GLU A 37 -0.35 10.99 -4.81
CA GLU A 37 -0.06 12.33 -5.35
C GLU A 37 1.35 12.80 -4.99
N THR A 38 1.85 12.44 -3.80
CA THR A 38 3.22 12.79 -3.38
C THR A 38 4.25 12.05 -4.22
N LEU A 39 4.09 10.74 -4.44
CA LEU A 39 4.98 9.95 -5.29
C LEU A 39 5.03 10.51 -6.71
N VAL A 40 3.88 10.87 -7.28
CA VAL A 40 3.80 11.50 -8.60
C VAL A 40 4.47 12.88 -8.61
N ALA A 41 4.25 13.72 -7.58
CA ALA A 41 4.91 15.01 -7.46
C ALA A 41 6.43 14.89 -7.37
N LEU A 42 6.93 13.80 -6.80
CA LEU A 42 8.35 13.47 -6.72
C LEU A 42 8.91 12.82 -8.00
N GLY A 43 8.08 12.62 -9.03
CA GLY A 43 8.48 12.18 -10.36
C GLY A 43 8.23 10.72 -10.68
N ALA A 44 7.57 9.95 -9.80
CA ALA A 44 7.22 8.56 -10.07
C ALA A 44 6.03 8.44 -11.03
N GLU A 45 6.00 7.36 -11.79
CA GLU A 45 4.80 6.82 -12.40
C GLU A 45 4.19 5.81 -11.42
N VAL A 46 2.89 5.85 -11.22
CA VAL A 46 2.20 5.05 -10.19
C VAL A 46 1.01 4.31 -10.78
N ARG A 47 0.86 3.04 -10.42
CA ARG A 47 -0.35 2.24 -10.63
C ARG A 47 -0.74 1.62 -9.30
N TRP A 48 -1.99 1.70 -8.91
CA TRP A 48 -2.40 1.38 -7.55
C TRP A 48 -3.59 0.44 -7.46
N SER A 49 -3.52 -0.52 -6.53
CA SER A 49 -4.63 -1.37 -6.09
C SER A 49 -4.77 -1.31 -4.56
N SER A 50 -5.90 -1.79 -4.04
CA SER A 50 -6.06 -1.97 -2.60
C SER A 50 -5.50 -3.33 -2.15
N CYS A 51 -5.10 -3.42 -0.90
CA CYS A 51 -4.71 -4.68 -0.23
C CYS A 51 -5.88 -5.33 0.54
N ASN A 52 -7.10 -4.85 0.35
CA ASN A 52 -8.28 -5.39 1.02
C ASN A 52 -9.56 -5.00 0.26
N ILE A 53 -10.45 -5.98 0.06
CA ILE A 53 -11.68 -5.82 -0.71
C ILE A 53 -12.72 -4.85 -0.10
N PHE A 54 -12.61 -4.48 1.18
CA PHE A 54 -13.56 -3.61 1.88
C PHE A 54 -13.01 -2.24 2.30
N SER A 55 -11.69 -2.05 2.29
CA SER A 55 -11.09 -0.85 2.88
C SER A 55 -11.05 0.37 1.97
N THR A 56 -11.28 0.20 0.68
CA THR A 56 -11.28 1.32 -0.28
C THR A 56 -12.33 2.36 0.09
N GLN A 57 -11.92 3.62 0.05
CA GLN A 57 -12.82 4.78 0.06
C GLN A 57 -13.02 5.20 -1.40
N ASP A 58 -14.19 4.91 -1.97
CA ASP A 58 -14.46 5.10 -3.41
C ASP A 58 -14.25 6.55 -3.86
N GLN A 59 -14.56 7.52 -2.99
CA GLN A 59 -14.30 8.93 -3.28
C GLN A 59 -12.79 9.25 -3.40
N ALA A 60 -11.94 8.55 -2.65
CA ALA A 60 -10.49 8.71 -2.74
C ALA A 60 -9.96 8.09 -4.05
N ALA A 61 -10.44 6.89 -4.41
CA ALA A 61 -10.12 6.25 -5.68
C ALA A 61 -10.58 7.10 -6.87
N ALA A 62 -11.80 7.65 -6.81
CA ALA A 62 -12.34 8.53 -7.84
C ALA A 62 -11.50 9.82 -8.01
N ALA A 63 -11.03 10.41 -6.92
CA ALA A 63 -10.18 11.62 -6.99
C ALA A 63 -8.82 11.32 -7.66
N ILE A 64 -8.22 10.16 -7.39
CA ILE A 64 -6.97 9.73 -8.03
C ILE A 64 -7.20 9.42 -9.51
N ALA A 65 -8.31 8.75 -9.86
CA ALA A 65 -8.68 8.50 -11.25
C ALA A 65 -8.95 9.82 -12.03
N GLN A 66 -9.58 10.80 -11.39
CA GLN A 66 -9.81 12.12 -11.98
C GLN A 66 -8.51 12.89 -12.25
N ALA A 67 -7.46 12.62 -11.46
CA ALA A 67 -6.11 13.14 -11.66
C ALA A 67 -5.32 12.36 -12.73
N GLU A 68 -6.00 11.47 -13.49
CA GLU A 68 -5.41 10.62 -14.54
C GLU A 68 -4.30 9.66 -14.02
N ILE A 69 -4.31 9.35 -12.72
CA ILE A 69 -3.42 8.36 -12.14
C ILE A 69 -4.14 7.00 -12.13
N PRO A 70 -3.56 5.94 -12.74
CA PRO A 70 -4.18 4.62 -12.79
C PRO A 70 -4.41 4.02 -11.40
N VAL A 71 -5.68 3.82 -11.05
CA VAL A 71 -6.12 3.21 -9.79
C VAL A 71 -7.15 2.13 -10.07
N PHE A 72 -6.94 0.97 -9.49
CA PHE A 72 -7.75 -0.24 -9.64
C PHE A 72 -8.20 -0.68 -8.25
N ALA A 73 -9.20 -0.02 -7.71
CA ALA A 73 -9.72 -0.29 -6.37
C ALA A 73 -11.13 0.28 -6.19
N TRP A 74 -12.04 -0.51 -5.62
CA TRP A 74 -13.35 -0.07 -5.15
C TRP A 74 -13.79 -0.87 -3.92
N LYS A 75 -14.73 -0.36 -3.18
CA LYS A 75 -15.26 -1.06 -2.02
C LYS A 75 -16.20 -2.19 -2.44
N GLY A 76 -15.92 -3.40 -1.94
CA GLY A 76 -16.74 -4.57 -2.20
C GLY A 76 -16.33 -5.34 -3.45
N GLU A 77 -15.05 -5.33 -3.79
CA GLU A 77 -14.47 -6.22 -4.80
C GLU A 77 -14.76 -7.69 -4.46
N THR A 78 -14.99 -8.51 -5.47
CA THR A 78 -14.90 -9.97 -5.34
C THR A 78 -13.43 -10.40 -5.26
N GLU A 79 -13.17 -11.65 -4.86
CA GLU A 79 -11.80 -12.18 -4.83
C GLU A 79 -11.14 -12.18 -6.23
N GLU A 80 -11.91 -12.46 -7.28
CA GLU A 80 -11.43 -12.43 -8.65
C GLU A 80 -11.11 -11.01 -9.11
N GLU A 81 -11.95 -10.05 -8.79
CA GLU A 81 -11.72 -8.63 -9.08
C GLU A 81 -10.50 -8.10 -8.32
N TYR A 82 -10.33 -8.49 -7.06
CA TYR A 82 -9.19 -8.13 -6.23
C TYR A 82 -7.86 -8.59 -6.87
N VAL A 83 -7.77 -9.86 -7.28
CA VAL A 83 -6.58 -10.39 -7.96
C VAL A 83 -6.35 -9.66 -9.28
N TRP A 84 -7.41 -9.42 -10.06
CA TRP A 84 -7.32 -8.65 -11.30
C TRP A 84 -6.80 -7.23 -11.06
N CYS A 85 -7.28 -6.55 -10.03
CA CYS A 85 -6.83 -5.20 -9.65
C CYS A 85 -5.32 -5.15 -9.35
N ILE A 86 -4.81 -6.13 -8.58
CA ILE A 86 -3.38 -6.23 -8.29
C ILE A 86 -2.58 -6.46 -9.59
N GLU A 87 -3.04 -7.34 -10.48
CA GLU A 87 -2.38 -7.60 -11.76
C GLU A 87 -2.28 -6.35 -12.65
N GLN A 88 -3.28 -5.44 -12.59
CA GLN A 88 -3.24 -4.21 -13.35
C GLN A 88 -2.11 -3.27 -12.93
N THR A 89 -1.51 -3.46 -11.75
CA THR A 89 -0.38 -2.64 -11.27
C THR A 89 0.98 -3.10 -11.81
N VAL A 90 1.04 -4.27 -12.45
CA VAL A 90 2.31 -4.91 -12.84
C VAL A 90 2.90 -4.31 -14.13
N TYR A 91 2.05 -3.99 -15.11
CA TYR A 91 2.50 -3.51 -16.41
C TYR A 91 1.86 -2.17 -16.79
N TRP A 92 2.65 -1.31 -17.42
CA TRP A 92 2.21 -0.06 -18.04
C TRP A 92 1.66 -0.30 -19.46
N PRO A 93 0.88 0.63 -20.03
CA PRO A 93 0.32 0.47 -21.38
C PRO A 93 1.36 0.29 -22.51
N ASP A 94 2.58 0.75 -22.30
CA ASP A 94 3.71 0.59 -23.21
C ASP A 94 4.44 -0.76 -23.05
N GLY A 95 3.92 -1.64 -22.19
CA GLY A 95 4.50 -2.96 -21.91
C GLY A 95 5.67 -2.95 -20.92
N GLN A 96 6.03 -1.79 -20.37
CA GLN A 96 7.08 -1.73 -19.34
C GLN A 96 6.54 -2.23 -17.99
N PRO A 97 7.27 -3.08 -17.27
CA PRO A 97 6.85 -3.54 -15.95
C PRO A 97 7.16 -2.51 -14.86
N LEU A 98 6.56 -2.71 -13.68
CA LEU A 98 6.96 -2.03 -12.46
C LEU A 98 8.45 -2.29 -12.15
N ASN A 99 9.10 -1.36 -11.47
CA ASN A 99 10.47 -1.51 -10.97
C ASN A 99 10.62 -1.21 -9.48
N MET A 100 9.53 -0.81 -8.83
CA MET A 100 9.43 -0.66 -7.37
C MET A 100 8.06 -1.13 -6.89
N ILE A 101 8.02 -1.69 -5.68
CA ILE A 101 6.79 -2.17 -5.05
C ILE A 101 6.57 -1.43 -3.73
N LEU A 102 5.33 -1.01 -3.50
CA LEU A 102 4.83 -0.60 -2.19
C LEU A 102 3.69 -1.53 -1.81
N ASP A 103 3.86 -2.35 -0.77
CA ASP A 103 2.95 -3.43 -0.42
C ASP A 103 2.49 -3.36 1.04
N ASP A 104 1.32 -3.90 1.32
CA ASP A 104 0.73 -4.02 2.64
C ASP A 104 0.08 -5.40 2.80
N GLY A 105 0.83 -6.33 3.37
CA GLY A 105 0.45 -7.72 3.55
C GLY A 105 1.13 -8.69 2.60
N GLY A 106 1.77 -8.20 1.52
CA GLY A 106 2.62 -9.00 0.64
C GLY A 106 1.93 -9.60 -0.57
N ASP A 107 0.68 -9.23 -0.89
CA ASP A 107 -0.06 -9.88 -1.99
C ASP A 107 0.53 -9.57 -3.37
N LEU A 108 0.89 -8.32 -3.65
CA LEU A 108 1.58 -7.96 -4.89
C LEU A 108 2.97 -8.59 -4.95
N THR A 109 3.69 -8.60 -3.84
CA THR A 109 5.02 -9.22 -3.75
C THR A 109 4.95 -10.72 -4.03
N ASN A 110 3.97 -11.43 -3.46
CA ASN A 110 3.75 -12.85 -3.72
C ASN A 110 3.37 -13.10 -5.18
N LEU A 111 2.45 -12.29 -5.72
CA LEU A 111 2.04 -12.38 -7.12
C LEU A 111 3.25 -12.29 -8.07
N ILE A 112 4.15 -11.34 -7.84
CA ILE A 112 5.38 -11.20 -8.65
C ILE A 112 6.26 -12.44 -8.54
N HIS A 113 6.48 -12.96 -7.34
CA HIS A 113 7.33 -14.15 -7.16
C HIS A 113 6.74 -15.42 -7.76
N GLU A 114 5.41 -15.55 -7.76
CA GLU A 114 4.72 -16.77 -8.25
C GLU A 114 4.42 -16.71 -9.74
N LYS A 115 3.95 -15.57 -10.24
CA LYS A 115 3.43 -15.45 -11.61
C LYS A 115 4.38 -14.75 -12.57
N TYR A 116 5.24 -13.85 -12.07
CA TYR A 116 6.12 -13.00 -12.86
C TYR A 116 7.58 -13.00 -12.36
N PRO A 117 8.16 -14.20 -12.07
CA PRO A 117 9.51 -14.27 -11.49
C PRO A 117 10.61 -13.67 -12.40
N GLU A 118 10.34 -13.60 -13.70
CA GLU A 118 11.23 -12.97 -14.68
C GLU A 118 11.40 -11.46 -14.47
N LEU A 119 10.49 -10.81 -13.76
CA LEU A 119 10.57 -9.38 -13.46
C LEU A 119 11.49 -9.06 -12.27
N LEU A 120 11.72 -10.03 -11.38
CA LEU A 120 12.48 -9.83 -10.13
C LEU A 120 13.84 -9.14 -10.34
N PRO A 121 14.65 -9.47 -11.37
CA PRO A 121 15.94 -8.80 -11.59
C PRO A 121 15.83 -7.31 -11.92
N GLY A 122 14.67 -6.86 -12.42
CA GLY A 122 14.41 -5.46 -12.77
C GLY A 122 13.77 -4.65 -11.64
N ILE A 123 13.41 -5.28 -10.53
CA ILE A 123 12.76 -4.63 -9.39
C ILE A 123 13.81 -4.21 -8.36
N PHE A 124 13.91 -2.91 -8.09
CA PHE A 124 14.84 -2.37 -7.08
C PHE A 124 14.52 -2.84 -5.67
N GLY A 125 13.24 -3.04 -5.36
CA GLY A 125 12.83 -3.54 -4.06
C GLY A 125 11.35 -3.30 -3.74
N VAL A 126 10.96 -3.80 -2.56
CA VAL A 126 9.65 -3.59 -1.94
C VAL A 126 9.78 -2.83 -0.63
N SER A 127 8.88 -1.89 -0.40
CA SER A 127 8.60 -1.30 0.92
C SER A 127 7.33 -1.95 1.48
N GLU A 128 7.48 -2.70 2.59
CA GLU A 128 6.37 -3.43 3.22
C GLU A 128 5.87 -2.71 4.47
N GLU A 129 4.56 -2.43 4.50
CA GLU A 129 3.89 -1.60 5.50
C GLU A 129 3.57 -2.36 6.80
N THR A 130 3.27 -3.67 6.75
CA THR A 130 2.56 -4.33 7.85
C THR A 130 3.22 -5.61 8.35
N THR A 131 2.89 -5.98 9.59
CA THR A 131 3.44 -7.15 10.29
C THR A 131 3.26 -8.45 9.50
N THR A 132 2.09 -8.67 8.89
CA THR A 132 1.81 -9.89 8.12
C THR A 132 2.72 -10.01 6.90
N GLY A 133 2.90 -8.92 6.15
CA GLY A 133 3.79 -8.88 4.99
C GLY A 133 5.27 -9.05 5.39
N VAL A 134 5.71 -8.38 6.47
CA VAL A 134 7.07 -8.57 7.00
C VAL A 134 7.31 -10.04 7.38
N HIS A 135 6.34 -10.70 8.05
CA HIS A 135 6.43 -12.13 8.36
C HIS A 135 6.57 -12.99 7.10
N ASN A 136 5.82 -12.67 6.05
CA ASN A 136 5.91 -13.36 4.77
C ASN A 136 7.31 -13.19 4.15
N LEU A 137 7.83 -11.97 4.09
CA LEU A 137 9.18 -11.69 3.56
C LEU A 137 10.27 -12.43 4.35
N VAL A 138 10.17 -12.50 5.68
CA VAL A 138 11.10 -13.25 6.53
C VAL A 138 11.05 -14.74 6.21
N LYS A 139 9.85 -15.33 6.04
CA LYS A 139 9.69 -16.73 5.64
C LYS A 139 10.28 -16.99 4.25
N MET A 140 10.02 -16.12 3.28
CA MET A 140 10.57 -16.23 1.93
C MET A 140 12.10 -16.16 1.96
N LYS A 141 12.67 -15.25 2.73
CA LYS A 141 14.13 -15.14 2.92
C LYS A 141 14.72 -16.39 3.54
N ALA A 142 14.12 -16.91 4.60
CA ALA A 142 14.57 -18.15 5.27
C ALA A 142 14.51 -19.37 4.34
N ALA A 143 13.53 -19.40 3.43
CA ALA A 143 13.39 -20.44 2.41
C ALA A 143 14.29 -20.24 1.18
N GLY A 144 15.06 -19.16 1.09
CA GLY A 144 15.88 -18.81 -0.07
C GLY A 144 15.07 -18.42 -1.32
N LYS A 145 13.81 -18.01 -1.12
CA LYS A 145 12.86 -17.68 -2.21
C LYS A 145 12.69 -16.18 -2.44
N LEU A 146 13.17 -15.33 -1.54
CA LEU A 146 13.06 -13.87 -1.70
C LEU A 146 14.04 -13.38 -2.77
N GLY A 147 13.53 -13.01 -3.92
CA GLY A 147 14.30 -12.62 -5.10
C GLY A 147 14.57 -11.12 -5.26
N LEU A 148 14.20 -10.30 -4.25
CA LEU A 148 14.37 -8.84 -4.30
C LEU A 148 14.77 -8.26 -2.94
N THR A 149 15.22 -7.00 -2.94
CA THR A 149 15.47 -6.25 -1.71
C THR A 149 14.15 -5.86 -1.04
N ALA A 150 14.03 -6.07 0.27
CA ALA A 150 12.84 -5.71 1.02
C ALA A 150 13.18 -4.75 2.17
N ILE A 151 12.40 -3.67 2.29
CA ILE A 151 12.48 -2.69 3.36
C ILE A 151 11.27 -2.88 4.27
N ASN A 152 11.55 -3.19 5.55
CA ASN A 152 10.54 -3.32 6.59
C ASN A 152 10.19 -1.92 7.15
N VAL A 153 9.13 -1.31 6.64
CA VAL A 153 8.62 -0.02 7.13
C VAL A 153 7.86 -0.20 8.44
N ASN A 154 7.19 -1.35 8.61
CA ASN A 154 6.40 -1.64 9.81
C ASN A 154 7.18 -1.46 11.11
N ASP A 155 8.43 -1.93 11.17
CA ASP A 155 9.23 -1.92 12.39
C ASP A 155 10.06 -0.64 12.57
N ALA A 156 9.93 0.33 11.67
CA ALA A 156 10.46 1.68 11.92
C ALA A 156 9.83 2.25 13.20
N VAL A 157 10.66 2.87 14.04
CA VAL A 157 10.19 3.44 15.32
C VAL A 157 9.05 4.44 15.10
N THR A 158 9.16 5.26 14.08
CA THR A 158 8.15 6.26 13.70
C THR A 158 6.86 5.65 13.13
N LYS A 159 6.84 4.36 12.77
CA LYS A 159 5.64 3.63 12.34
C LYS A 159 5.08 2.78 13.48
N SER A 160 5.75 1.71 13.89
CA SER A 160 5.16 0.72 14.79
C SER A 160 4.92 1.21 16.22
N LYS A 161 5.73 2.14 16.70
CA LYS A 161 5.57 2.70 18.05
C LYS A 161 4.51 3.80 18.11
N PHE A 162 3.97 4.22 16.97
CA PHE A 162 2.87 5.18 16.86
C PHE A 162 1.62 4.53 16.24
N ASP A 163 1.67 4.09 14.99
CA ASP A 163 0.52 3.53 14.30
C ASP A 163 0.05 2.19 14.91
N ASN A 164 0.90 1.16 14.95
CA ASN A 164 0.49 -0.14 15.49
C ASN A 164 0.09 -0.07 16.97
N LEU A 165 0.72 0.80 17.73
CA LEU A 165 0.49 0.91 19.17
C LEU A 165 -0.69 1.81 19.52
N TYR A 166 -0.66 3.07 19.09
CA TYR A 166 -1.68 4.08 19.42
C TYR A 166 -2.81 4.10 18.40
N GLY A 167 -2.50 3.96 17.11
CA GLY A 167 -3.48 3.99 16.04
C GLY A 167 -4.54 2.89 16.21
N CYS A 168 -4.13 1.66 16.50
CA CYS A 168 -5.07 0.56 16.75
C CYS A 168 -5.91 0.76 18.01
N ARG A 169 -5.35 1.33 19.08
CA ARG A 169 -6.10 1.62 20.30
C ARG A 169 -7.22 2.62 20.08
N GLU A 170 -6.94 3.67 19.32
CA GLU A 170 -7.92 4.71 18.99
C GLU A 170 -8.95 4.22 17.96
N SER A 171 -8.48 3.62 16.86
CA SER A 171 -9.34 3.22 15.75
C SER A 171 -10.27 2.05 16.09
N LEU A 172 -9.89 1.12 16.96
CA LEU A 172 -10.75 0.02 17.39
C LEU A 172 -12.01 0.55 18.11
N VAL A 173 -11.81 1.43 19.08
CA VAL A 173 -12.91 2.02 19.86
C VAL A 173 -13.79 2.90 18.98
N ASP A 174 -13.18 3.71 18.12
CA ASP A 174 -13.91 4.55 17.17
C ASP A 174 -14.72 3.69 16.18
N GLY A 175 -14.13 2.63 15.63
CA GLY A 175 -14.80 1.70 14.73
C GLY A 175 -16.00 1.02 15.36
N ILE A 176 -15.89 0.54 16.61
CA ILE A 176 -17.00 -0.06 17.35
C ILE A 176 -18.13 0.96 17.53
N LYS A 177 -17.83 2.18 17.95
CA LYS A 177 -18.85 3.23 18.14
C LYS A 177 -19.56 3.56 16.84
N ARG A 178 -18.85 3.71 15.74
CA ARG A 178 -19.45 4.00 14.42
C ARG A 178 -20.29 2.86 13.88
N ALA A 179 -19.89 1.60 14.12
CA ALA A 179 -20.61 0.42 13.64
C ALA A 179 -21.86 0.11 14.44
N THR A 180 -21.88 0.45 15.72
CA THR A 180 -22.94 -0.02 16.66
C THR A 180 -23.79 1.09 17.26
N ASP A 181 -23.33 2.33 17.20
CA ASP A 181 -23.93 3.49 17.90
C ASP A 181 -24.12 3.27 19.42
N VAL A 182 -23.25 2.44 20.03
CA VAL A 182 -23.33 2.04 21.44
C VAL A 182 -22.21 2.71 22.25
N MET A 183 -22.56 3.10 23.48
CA MET A 183 -21.59 3.63 24.44
C MET A 183 -20.69 2.50 24.97
N VAL A 184 -19.40 2.55 24.68
CA VAL A 184 -18.42 1.49 25.01
C VAL A 184 -18.21 1.32 26.53
N SER A 185 -18.47 2.36 27.34
CA SER A 185 -18.25 2.35 28.80
C SER A 185 -19.08 1.31 29.56
N PHE A 186 -20.14 0.78 28.95
CA PHE A 186 -20.98 -0.27 29.52
C PHE A 186 -20.78 -1.65 28.88
N SER A 187 -19.83 -1.79 27.96
CA SER A 187 -19.57 -3.05 27.25
C SER A 187 -18.39 -3.77 27.88
N PHE A 188 -18.58 -5.03 28.28
CA PHE A 188 -17.49 -5.89 28.71
C PHE A 188 -16.86 -6.54 27.47
N SER A 189 -15.62 -6.21 27.15
CA SER A 189 -14.85 -7.01 26.20
C SER A 189 -14.18 -8.17 26.95
N ARG A 190 -14.49 -9.41 26.57
CA ARG A 190 -13.64 -10.54 26.97
C ARG A 190 -12.40 -10.54 26.09
N LYS A 191 -11.23 -10.69 26.76
CA LYS A 191 -9.97 -10.95 26.07
C LYS A 191 -10.03 -12.25 25.27
#